data_eff4babfe39e9c24f0de839b99110811
#
_entry.id   eff4babfe39e9c24f0de839b99110811
#
_cell.length_a   1.000
_cell.length_b   1.000
_cell.length_c   1.000
_cell.angle_alpha   90.00
_cell.angle_beta   90.00
_cell.angle_gamma   90.00
#
_symmetry.space_group_name_H-M   'P 1'
#
loop_
_entity.id
_entity.type
_entity.pdbx_description
1 polymer ?
#
loop_
_entity_poly.entity_id
_entity_poly.type
_entity_poly.pdbx_seq_one_letter_code
_entity_poly.pdbx_strand_id
1 'polypeptide(L)'
;VEKADIIALMKEVTGMPYAFFVKTRDVDGGEYGNLILSKYPISDEVNYDLPRIETVEDVYPRSMGVVKTEKDGKGFYFGVTHLSHVGNETNRINQTTTIIEKTKGLDKPMILTGDFNALADSGPMKILYERFEIGCLNGNYGLTTGTPVPVKAIDFVLYTPDDGMSPKAYDV
;
A
#
# COMPACT_ATOMS: atom_id res chain seq x y z
N VAL A 1 -0.22 31.73 3.95
CA VAL A 1 -0.04 30.64 4.91
C VAL A 1 1.11 29.82 4.40
N GLU A 2 2.20 29.73 5.19
CA GLU A 2 3.36 28.90 4.86
C GLU A 2 2.93 27.43 4.81
N LYS A 3 3.22 26.74 3.71
CA LYS A 3 2.85 25.32 3.58
C LYS A 3 3.79 24.51 4.48
N ALA A 4 3.21 23.74 5.41
CA ALA A 4 3.99 22.85 6.24
C ALA A 4 4.60 21.72 5.38
N ASP A 5 5.90 21.47 5.54
CA ASP A 5 6.55 20.28 4.98
C ASP A 5 6.18 19.08 5.86
N ILE A 6 5.09 18.41 5.51
CA ILE A 6 4.59 17.24 6.24
C ILE A 6 5.60 16.09 6.24
N ILE A 7 6.39 15.93 5.18
CA ILE A 7 7.38 14.85 5.09
C ILE A 7 8.52 15.12 6.09
N ALA A 8 9.03 16.34 6.16
CA ALA A 8 10.05 16.72 7.14
C ALA A 8 9.54 16.52 8.57
N LEU A 9 8.33 16.97 8.87
CA LEU A 9 7.70 16.79 10.18
C LEU A 9 7.54 15.30 10.53
N MET A 10 7.06 14.48 9.61
CA MET A 10 6.88 13.04 9.84
C MET A 10 8.22 12.32 10.08
N LYS A 11 9.27 12.67 9.36
CA LYS A 11 10.64 12.17 9.61
C LYS A 11 11.13 12.53 11.01
N GLU A 12 10.92 13.77 11.44
CA GLU A 12 11.31 14.27 12.76
C GLU A 12 10.57 13.52 13.88
N VAL A 13 9.22 13.49 13.80
CA VAL A 13 8.37 12.89 14.86
C VAL A 13 8.58 11.39 14.97
N THR A 14 8.77 10.69 13.84
CA THR A 14 8.94 9.23 13.84
C THR A 14 10.39 8.77 14.07
N GLY A 15 11.37 9.67 13.90
CA GLY A 15 12.78 9.32 13.87
C GLY A 15 13.19 8.43 12.69
N MET A 16 12.40 8.43 11.60
CA MET A 16 12.66 7.68 10.36
C MET A 16 13.29 8.59 9.32
N PRO A 17 14.61 8.50 9.07
CA PRO A 17 15.31 9.48 8.24
C PRO A 17 15.05 9.34 6.73
N TYR A 18 14.60 8.17 6.28
CA TYR A 18 14.36 7.89 4.87
C TYR A 18 12.87 7.98 4.55
N ALA A 19 12.53 8.63 3.44
CA ALA A 19 11.15 8.85 3.03
C ALA A 19 11.01 8.79 1.51
N PHE A 20 9.96 8.15 1.02
CA PHE A 20 9.54 8.20 -0.38
C PHE A 20 8.08 8.59 -0.46
N PHE A 21 7.80 9.74 -1.07
CA PHE A 21 6.44 10.22 -1.29
C PHE A 21 5.91 9.71 -2.63
N VAL A 22 4.89 8.90 -2.57
CA VAL A 22 4.20 8.30 -3.73
C VAL A 22 3.09 9.25 -4.16
N LYS A 23 3.47 10.27 -4.93
CA LYS A 23 2.52 11.26 -5.43
C LYS A 23 1.50 10.61 -6.36
N THR A 24 0.24 10.89 -6.14
CA THR A 24 -0.89 10.42 -6.96
C THR A 24 -1.50 11.54 -7.79
N ARG A 25 -1.65 12.74 -7.22
CA ARG A 25 -2.23 13.91 -7.90
C ARG A 25 -1.90 15.21 -7.19
N ASP A 26 -2.16 16.33 -7.86
CA ASP A 26 -2.17 17.65 -7.23
C ASP A 26 -3.55 17.96 -6.63
N VAL A 27 -3.58 18.64 -5.48
CA VAL A 27 -4.80 19.04 -4.78
C VAL A 27 -4.58 20.41 -4.13
N ASP A 28 -5.38 21.39 -4.49
CA ASP A 28 -5.42 22.74 -3.87
C ASP A 28 -4.04 23.39 -3.70
N GLY A 29 -3.18 23.20 -4.71
CA GLY A 29 -1.81 23.70 -4.73
C GLY A 29 -0.83 22.96 -3.81
N GLY A 30 -1.20 21.79 -3.31
CA GLY A 30 -0.35 20.79 -2.68
C GLY A 30 -0.34 19.49 -3.47
N GLU A 31 0.23 18.45 -2.88
CA GLU A 31 0.31 17.12 -3.47
C GLU A 31 -0.43 16.12 -2.57
N TYR A 32 -1.13 15.18 -3.20
CA TYR A 32 -1.81 14.07 -2.54
C TYR A 32 -1.17 12.75 -2.93
N GLY A 33 -0.99 11.87 -1.96
CA GLY A 33 -0.40 10.56 -2.19
C GLY A 33 -0.18 9.79 -0.89
N ASN A 34 0.61 8.73 -0.98
CA ASN A 34 1.02 7.92 0.15
C ASN A 34 2.47 8.23 0.52
N LEU A 35 2.85 7.98 1.76
CA LEU A 35 4.20 8.19 2.24
C LEU A 35 4.76 6.88 2.81
N ILE A 36 5.94 6.47 2.32
CA ILE A 36 6.75 5.43 2.93
C ILE A 36 7.80 6.11 3.80
N LEU A 37 7.91 5.69 5.04
CA LEU A 37 8.96 6.08 5.96
C LEU A 37 9.77 4.86 6.37
N SER A 38 11.09 5.01 6.52
CA SER A 38 11.97 3.91 6.90
C SER A 38 13.08 4.35 7.85
N LYS A 39 13.42 3.48 8.78
CA LYS A 39 14.64 3.59 9.60
C LYS A 39 15.90 3.16 8.83
N TYR A 40 15.72 2.36 7.78
CA TYR A 40 16.79 1.82 6.94
C TYR A 40 16.85 2.56 5.62
N PRO A 41 18.04 2.64 4.99
CA PRO A 41 18.17 3.19 3.64
C PRO A 41 17.18 2.55 2.67
N ILE A 42 16.62 3.36 1.80
CA ILE A 42 15.73 2.92 0.70
C ILE A 42 16.41 3.20 -0.64
N SER A 43 16.12 2.36 -1.62
CA SER A 43 16.59 2.47 -3.01
C SER A 43 15.52 1.96 -3.97
N ASP A 44 15.80 2.02 -5.28
CA ASP A 44 14.93 1.52 -6.34
C ASP A 44 13.48 2.03 -6.19
N GLU A 45 13.36 3.32 -5.88
CA GLU A 45 12.08 4.00 -5.65
C GLU A 45 11.31 4.10 -6.97
N VAL A 46 10.12 3.49 -7.01
CA VAL A 46 9.26 3.53 -8.20
C VAL A 46 7.84 3.91 -7.79
N ASN A 47 7.25 4.84 -8.54
CA ASN A 47 5.85 5.18 -8.46
C ASN A 47 5.14 4.66 -9.74
N TYR A 48 4.25 3.69 -9.58
CA TYR A 48 3.43 3.14 -10.66
C TYR A 48 2.05 3.77 -10.67
N ASP A 49 1.68 4.40 -11.77
CA ASP A 49 0.29 4.78 -12.00
C ASP A 49 -0.56 3.52 -12.16
N LEU A 50 -1.68 3.47 -11.45
CA LEU A 50 -2.63 2.38 -11.55
C LEU A 50 -3.75 2.74 -12.54
N PRO A 51 -4.21 1.77 -13.36
CA PRO A 51 -5.21 2.03 -14.37
C PRO A 51 -6.53 2.51 -13.77
N ARG A 52 -7.24 3.35 -14.52
CA ARG A 52 -8.54 3.87 -14.16
C ARG A 52 -9.42 3.99 -15.40
N ILE A 53 -10.61 3.44 -15.31
CA ILE A 53 -11.72 3.79 -16.19
C ILE A 53 -12.42 4.96 -15.52
N GLU A 54 -12.30 6.14 -16.09
CA GLU A 54 -12.88 7.35 -15.52
C GLU A 54 -14.40 7.33 -15.64
N THR A 55 -15.08 7.57 -14.53
CA THR A 55 -16.52 7.73 -14.44
C THR A 55 -16.84 8.97 -13.61
N VAL A 56 -18.10 9.40 -13.58
CA VAL A 56 -18.54 10.51 -12.71
C VAL A 56 -18.26 10.23 -11.24
N GLU A 57 -18.23 8.96 -10.85
CA GLU A 57 -18.00 8.52 -9.46
C GLU A 57 -16.52 8.27 -9.16
N ASP A 58 -15.73 7.83 -10.15
CA ASP A 58 -14.30 7.50 -10.00
C ASP A 58 -13.40 8.45 -10.79
N VAL A 59 -13.25 9.65 -10.26
CA VAL A 59 -12.46 10.73 -10.88
C VAL A 59 -11.02 10.79 -10.37
N TYR A 60 -10.67 10.01 -9.35
CA TYR A 60 -9.36 10.12 -8.70
C TYR A 60 -8.37 9.10 -9.22
N PRO A 61 -7.20 9.53 -9.72
CA PRO A 61 -6.10 8.61 -10.05
C PRO A 61 -5.63 7.87 -8.79
N ARG A 62 -5.03 6.71 -9.01
CA ARG A 62 -4.44 5.86 -7.96
C ARG A 62 -3.04 5.45 -8.35
N SER A 63 -2.21 5.16 -7.38
CA SER A 63 -0.83 4.76 -7.58
C SER A 63 -0.38 3.71 -6.57
N MET A 64 0.70 3.00 -6.93
CA MET A 64 1.44 2.13 -6.03
C MET A 64 2.90 2.59 -6.00
N GLY A 65 3.40 2.91 -4.82
CA GLY A 65 4.83 3.13 -4.61
C GLY A 65 5.53 1.87 -4.14
N VAL A 66 6.74 1.64 -4.64
CA VAL A 66 7.59 0.52 -4.23
C VAL A 66 8.99 1.03 -3.97
N VAL A 67 9.60 0.60 -2.89
CA VAL A 67 11.00 0.84 -2.56
C VAL A 67 11.68 -0.48 -2.22
N LYS A 68 12.99 -0.55 -2.41
CA LYS A 68 13.83 -1.62 -1.88
C LYS A 68 14.52 -1.15 -0.62
N THR A 69 14.61 -2.02 0.38
CA THR A 69 15.30 -1.76 1.63
C THR A 69 15.93 -3.04 2.17
N GLU A 70 16.76 -2.91 3.20
CA GLU A 70 17.41 -4.05 3.84
C GLU A 70 17.37 -3.92 5.36
N LYS A 71 17.12 -5.02 6.02
CA LYS A 71 17.20 -5.15 7.47
C LYS A 71 17.99 -6.41 7.83
N ASP A 72 19.00 -6.27 8.67
CA ASP A 72 19.84 -7.36 9.16
C ASP A 72 20.44 -8.24 8.04
N GLY A 73 20.91 -7.60 6.94
CA GLY A 73 21.46 -8.28 5.76
C GLY A 73 20.42 -8.92 4.84
N LYS A 74 19.12 -8.75 5.11
CA LYS A 74 18.03 -9.28 4.29
C LYS A 74 17.32 -8.17 3.54
N GLY A 75 17.51 -8.17 2.21
CA GLY A 75 16.83 -7.23 1.32
C GLY A 75 15.37 -7.65 1.07
N PHE A 76 14.47 -6.67 0.97
CA PHE A 76 13.08 -6.87 0.60
C PHE A 76 12.51 -5.61 -0.06
N TYR A 77 11.39 -5.78 -0.75
CA TYR A 77 10.61 -4.65 -1.27
C TYR A 77 9.49 -4.28 -0.29
N PHE A 78 9.25 -2.98 -0.16
CA PHE A 78 8.12 -2.46 0.59
C PHE A 78 7.27 -1.58 -0.33
N GLY A 79 5.98 -1.86 -0.39
CA GLY A 79 5.04 -1.13 -1.24
C GLY A 79 3.90 -0.54 -0.44
N VAL A 80 3.34 0.56 -0.99
CA VAL A 80 2.12 1.19 -0.48
C VAL A 80 1.18 1.53 -1.62
N THR A 81 -0.12 1.33 -1.40
CA THR A 81 -1.16 1.70 -2.37
C THR A 81 -2.41 2.22 -1.68
N HIS A 82 -3.28 2.88 -2.46
CA HIS A 82 -4.64 3.23 -2.05
C HIS A 82 -5.53 3.05 -3.29
N LEU A 83 -6.35 2.00 -3.30
CA LEU A 83 -7.16 1.63 -4.46
C LEU A 83 -8.43 2.47 -4.58
N SER A 84 -9.14 2.33 -5.71
CA SER A 84 -10.42 3.00 -5.94
C SER A 84 -11.45 2.64 -4.87
N HIS A 85 -12.18 3.65 -4.38
CA HIS A 85 -13.20 3.52 -3.34
C HIS A 85 -14.61 3.31 -3.88
N VAL A 86 -14.79 3.36 -5.19
CA VAL A 86 -16.11 3.28 -5.84
C VAL A 86 -16.73 1.90 -5.64
N GLY A 87 -18.06 1.85 -5.47
CA GLY A 87 -18.78 0.62 -5.16
C GLY A 87 -18.61 -0.51 -6.16
N ASN A 88 -18.49 -0.17 -7.45
CA ASN A 88 -18.18 -1.13 -8.49
C ASN A 88 -16.68 -1.52 -8.44
N GLU A 89 -16.37 -2.81 -8.58
CA GLU A 89 -15.01 -3.34 -8.41
C GLU A 89 -14.12 -3.23 -9.65
N THR A 90 -14.63 -2.77 -10.79
CA THR A 90 -13.90 -2.83 -12.08
C THR A 90 -12.53 -2.16 -12.01
N ASN A 91 -12.45 -0.94 -11.47
CA ASN A 91 -11.18 -0.26 -11.34
C ASN A 91 -10.25 -0.95 -10.33
N ARG A 92 -10.76 -1.45 -9.20
CA ARG A 92 -9.95 -2.22 -8.24
C ARG A 92 -9.41 -3.51 -8.84
N ILE A 93 -10.19 -4.23 -9.64
CA ILE A 93 -9.75 -5.44 -10.36
C ILE A 93 -8.60 -5.09 -11.33
N ASN A 94 -8.75 -4.04 -12.15
CA ASN A 94 -7.69 -3.60 -13.06
C ASN A 94 -6.44 -3.15 -12.30
N GLN A 95 -6.60 -2.45 -11.18
CA GLN A 95 -5.52 -1.98 -10.33
C GLN A 95 -4.76 -3.14 -9.68
N THR A 96 -5.45 -4.12 -9.11
CA THR A 96 -4.83 -5.30 -8.50
C THR A 96 -4.15 -6.20 -9.52
N THR A 97 -4.72 -6.37 -10.71
CA THR A 97 -4.07 -7.06 -11.83
C THR A 97 -2.75 -6.37 -12.20
N THR A 98 -2.76 -5.04 -12.31
CA THR A 98 -1.54 -4.27 -12.58
C THR A 98 -0.51 -4.41 -11.46
N ILE A 99 -0.92 -4.42 -10.19
CA ILE A 99 -0.03 -4.66 -9.05
C ILE A 99 0.67 -6.02 -9.20
N ILE A 100 -0.06 -7.09 -9.51
CA ILE A 100 0.53 -8.41 -9.76
C ILE A 100 1.53 -8.37 -10.92
N GLU A 101 1.17 -7.75 -12.04
CA GLU A 101 2.06 -7.63 -13.21
C GLU A 101 3.36 -6.89 -12.90
N LYS A 102 3.28 -5.79 -12.13
CA LYS A 102 4.46 -4.98 -11.77
C LYS A 102 5.34 -5.64 -10.71
N THR A 103 4.78 -6.51 -9.88
CA THR A 103 5.51 -7.11 -8.76
C THR A 103 6.01 -8.51 -9.02
N LYS A 104 5.42 -9.28 -9.96
CA LYS A 104 5.77 -10.70 -10.23
C LYS A 104 7.23 -10.96 -10.59
N GLY A 105 7.95 -9.96 -11.10
CA GLY A 105 9.36 -10.07 -11.49
C GLY A 105 10.36 -9.61 -10.43
N LEU A 106 9.92 -9.23 -9.25
CA LEU A 106 10.80 -8.79 -8.18
C LEU A 106 11.61 -9.98 -7.63
N ASP A 107 12.90 -9.78 -7.42
CA ASP A 107 13.89 -10.80 -7.04
C ASP A 107 14.02 -11.01 -5.52
N LYS A 108 13.23 -10.32 -4.74
CA LYS A 108 13.22 -10.36 -3.26
C LYS A 108 11.79 -10.42 -2.75
N PRO A 109 11.59 -10.86 -1.48
CA PRO A 109 10.29 -10.80 -0.85
C PRO A 109 9.72 -9.40 -0.84
N MET A 110 8.39 -9.30 -0.81
CA MET A 110 7.71 -8.01 -0.78
C MET A 110 6.67 -7.96 0.34
N ILE A 111 6.59 -6.80 1.00
CA ILE A 111 5.48 -6.39 1.84
C ILE A 111 4.72 -5.31 1.08
N LEU A 112 3.39 -5.47 0.94
CA LEU A 112 2.51 -4.48 0.32
C LEU A 112 1.45 -4.05 1.34
N THR A 113 1.34 -2.74 1.58
CA THR A 113 0.40 -2.17 2.55
C THR A 113 -0.54 -1.17 1.89
N GLY A 114 -1.66 -0.90 2.52
CA GLY A 114 -2.53 0.19 2.07
C GLY A 114 -4.00 0.01 2.37
N ASP A 115 -4.77 1.03 1.97
CA ASP A 115 -6.22 0.96 1.86
C ASP A 115 -6.60 0.35 0.51
N PHE A 116 -7.04 -0.91 0.55
CA PHE A 116 -7.45 -1.62 -0.65
C PHE A 116 -8.90 -1.32 -1.06
N ASN A 117 -9.67 -0.63 -0.20
CA ASN A 117 -11.10 -0.38 -0.41
C ASN A 117 -11.89 -1.63 -0.79
N ALA A 118 -11.46 -2.79 -0.31
CA ALA A 118 -11.92 -4.11 -0.68
C ALA A 118 -11.95 -5.03 0.53
N LEU A 119 -13.01 -5.82 0.67
CA LEU A 119 -13.08 -6.84 1.71
C LEU A 119 -12.15 -8.01 1.38
N ALA A 120 -11.66 -8.71 2.39
CA ALA A 120 -10.69 -9.81 2.25
C ALA A 120 -11.14 -10.93 1.29
N ASP A 121 -12.43 -11.17 1.16
CA ASP A 121 -13.03 -12.20 0.28
C ASP A 121 -13.50 -11.68 -1.09
N SER A 122 -13.27 -10.40 -1.38
CA SER A 122 -13.67 -9.73 -2.62
C SER A 122 -12.86 -10.14 -3.85
N GLY A 123 -13.36 -9.81 -5.05
CA GLY A 123 -12.69 -10.08 -6.32
C GLY A 123 -11.28 -9.48 -6.41
N PRO A 124 -11.08 -8.19 -6.11
CA PRO A 124 -9.76 -7.56 -6.12
C PRO A 124 -8.74 -8.25 -5.20
N MET A 125 -9.15 -8.63 -3.99
CA MET A 125 -8.25 -9.29 -3.04
C MET A 125 -7.87 -10.70 -3.49
N LYS A 126 -8.79 -11.45 -4.10
CA LYS A 126 -8.49 -12.77 -4.68
C LYS A 126 -7.42 -12.72 -5.77
N ILE A 127 -7.36 -11.65 -6.55
CA ILE A 127 -6.28 -11.43 -7.54
C ILE A 127 -4.95 -11.24 -6.81
N LEU A 128 -4.91 -10.42 -5.75
CA LEU A 128 -3.69 -10.21 -4.97
C LEU A 128 -3.19 -11.51 -4.31
N TYR A 129 -4.09 -12.43 -3.94
CA TYR A 129 -3.74 -13.72 -3.35
C TYR A 129 -3.06 -14.69 -4.33
N GLU A 130 -2.99 -14.38 -5.62
CA GLU A 130 -2.14 -15.12 -6.56
C GLU A 130 -0.63 -14.98 -6.21
N ARG A 131 -0.27 -13.96 -5.44
CA ARG A 131 1.13 -13.66 -5.06
C ARG A 131 1.32 -13.39 -3.58
N PHE A 132 0.32 -12.87 -2.88
CA PHE A 132 0.43 -12.37 -1.52
C PHE A 132 -0.49 -13.13 -0.58
N GLU A 133 -0.12 -13.12 0.70
CA GLU A 133 -0.98 -13.50 1.81
C GLU A 133 -1.22 -12.31 2.73
N ILE A 134 -2.34 -12.31 3.46
CA ILE A 134 -2.57 -11.31 4.53
C ILE A 134 -1.63 -11.62 5.69
N GLY A 135 -0.91 -10.60 6.15
CA GLY A 135 0.06 -10.68 7.25
C GLY A 135 -0.57 -10.81 8.63
N CYS A 136 -1.67 -11.54 8.75
CA CYS A 136 -2.37 -11.77 10.00
C CYS A 136 -2.08 -13.15 10.58
N LEU A 137 -2.43 -13.36 11.85
CA LEU A 137 -2.33 -14.66 12.51
C LEU A 137 -3.72 -15.30 12.63
N ASN A 138 -3.82 -16.57 12.20
CA ASN A 138 -5.06 -17.37 12.31
C ASN A 138 -6.29 -16.74 11.63
N GLY A 139 -6.08 -15.96 10.56
CA GLY A 139 -7.16 -15.29 9.82
C GLY A 139 -7.78 -14.09 10.55
N ASN A 140 -7.22 -13.66 11.68
CA ASN A 140 -7.69 -12.48 12.40
C ASN A 140 -6.91 -11.23 11.94
N TYR A 141 -7.46 -10.50 10.99
CA TYR A 141 -6.88 -9.25 10.45
C TYR A 141 -7.51 -7.97 11.04
N GLY A 142 -8.42 -8.12 12.03
CA GLY A 142 -9.07 -6.97 12.69
C GLY A 142 -9.97 -6.15 11.78
N LEU A 143 -10.57 -5.11 12.34
CA LEU A 143 -11.42 -4.15 11.60
C LEU A 143 -10.70 -2.80 11.54
N THR A 144 -10.67 -2.15 10.38
CA THR A 144 -9.83 -0.97 10.15
C THR A 144 -10.62 0.29 9.80
N THR A 145 -11.88 0.19 9.38
CA THR A 145 -12.66 1.35 8.97
C THR A 145 -14.04 1.40 9.61
N GLY A 146 -14.46 2.62 9.93
CA GLY A 146 -15.69 2.96 10.64
C GLY A 146 -15.39 3.77 11.91
N THR A 147 -16.15 4.84 12.15
CA THR A 147 -15.96 5.72 13.30
C THR A 147 -17.30 5.93 14.01
N PRO A 148 -17.38 5.84 15.34
CA PRO A 148 -16.30 5.57 16.32
C PRO A 148 -15.93 4.09 16.48
N VAL A 149 -16.69 3.17 15.89
CA VAL A 149 -16.49 1.71 16.01
C VAL A 149 -16.19 1.14 14.62
N PRO A 150 -15.04 0.50 14.42
CA PRO A 150 -14.73 -0.16 13.16
C PRO A 150 -15.74 -1.26 12.82
N VAL A 151 -16.17 -1.35 11.56
CA VAL A 151 -17.21 -2.27 11.09
C VAL A 151 -16.76 -3.20 9.97
N LYS A 152 -15.62 -2.91 9.33
CA LYS A 152 -15.04 -3.74 8.27
C LYS A 152 -13.53 -3.53 8.18
N ALA A 153 -12.84 -4.51 7.59
CA ALA A 153 -11.42 -4.41 7.23
C ALA A 153 -11.30 -4.13 5.74
N ILE A 154 -10.56 -3.06 5.39
CA ILE A 154 -10.20 -2.69 4.02
C ILE A 154 -8.73 -2.27 3.90
N ASP A 155 -8.06 -2.10 5.04
CA ASP A 155 -6.63 -1.82 5.13
C ASP A 155 -5.91 -3.10 5.53
N PHE A 156 -4.88 -3.46 4.78
CA PHE A 156 -4.16 -4.72 5.00
C PHE A 156 -2.65 -4.52 4.89
N VAL A 157 -1.94 -5.41 5.55
CA VAL A 157 -0.53 -5.71 5.31
C VAL A 157 -0.48 -7.05 4.60
N LEU A 158 0.00 -7.06 3.37
CA LEU A 158 0.20 -8.26 2.56
C LEU A 158 1.69 -8.58 2.46
N TYR A 159 2.04 -9.85 2.28
CA TYR A 159 3.43 -10.28 2.09
C TYR A 159 3.53 -11.45 1.11
N THR A 160 4.69 -11.62 0.49
CA THR A 160 4.97 -12.81 -0.34
C THR A 160 5.42 -13.96 0.55
N PRO A 161 4.72 -15.12 0.57
CA PRO A 161 4.99 -16.21 1.53
C PRO A 161 6.24 -17.04 1.17
N ASP A 162 6.60 -17.12 -0.11
CA ASP A 162 7.56 -18.10 -0.62
C ASP A 162 9.03 -17.81 -0.29
N ASP A 163 9.34 -16.62 0.22
CA ASP A 163 10.72 -16.15 0.45
C ASP A 163 11.14 -16.18 1.92
N GLY A 164 10.54 -17.05 2.72
CA GLY A 164 10.86 -17.20 4.14
C GLY A 164 10.38 -16.06 5.04
N MET A 165 9.48 -15.21 4.52
CA MET A 165 8.80 -14.17 5.30
C MET A 165 7.51 -14.73 5.91
N SER A 166 7.27 -14.45 7.19
CA SER A 166 6.05 -14.85 7.87
C SER A 166 5.71 -13.89 9.01
N PRO A 167 4.44 -13.63 9.29
CA PRO A 167 4.03 -12.80 10.42
C PRO A 167 4.42 -13.48 11.75
N LYS A 168 4.94 -12.69 12.68
CA LYS A 168 5.27 -13.14 14.05
C LYS A 168 4.25 -12.67 15.07
N ALA A 169 3.70 -11.48 14.85
CA ALA A 169 2.65 -10.88 15.64
C ALA A 169 1.80 -10.01 14.72
N TYR A 170 0.54 -9.83 15.08
CA TYR A 170 -0.38 -8.95 14.37
C TYR A 170 -1.32 -8.31 15.40
N ASP A 171 -1.46 -6.98 15.32
CA ASP A 171 -2.34 -6.20 16.18
C ASP A 171 -2.98 -5.07 15.37
N VAL A 172 -4.24 -4.69 15.67
CA VAL A 172 -5.02 -3.64 14.98
C VAL A 172 -5.73 -2.77 16.01
#